data_19c7d207e37087bf3ce58bf434edc910
#
_entry.id   19c7d207e37087bf3ce58bf434edc910
#
_cell.length_a   1.000
_cell.length_b   1.000
_cell.length_c   1.000
_cell.angle_alpha   90.00
_cell.angle_beta   90.00
_cell.angle_gamma   90.00
#
_symmetry.space_group_name_H-M   'P 1'
#
loop_
_entity.id
_entity.type
_entity.pdbx_description
1 polymer ?
#
loop_
_entity_poly.entity_id
_entity_poly.type
_entity_poly.pdbx_seq_one_letter_code
_entity_poly.pdbx_strand_id
1 'polypeptide(L)'
;SAQATFISKDGIENMLQKYRLHPVGQPMNTISPFKIEHTIESDSFICRAICSITPGCRVRLAVIQRIPLLRVMADDGEDYYIDEAGTRMEAIGYEADLPVVTGTVTPAFARKKLKALGIFLRNDTFWDGQVEQIVVKPNGEVDLIMRIGDHIVHFGRIENIPIKFRHLYAFYTDIMPKVGWYKYSEINV
;
A
#
# COMPACT_ATOMS: atom_id res chain seq x y z
N SER A 1 -10.50 0.71 9.77
CA SER A 1 -9.10 1.17 9.73
C SER A 1 -9.04 2.63 9.34
N ALA A 2 -8.35 3.46 10.13
CA ALA A 2 -8.08 4.84 9.76
C ALA A 2 -7.21 4.81 8.49
N GLN A 3 -7.71 5.38 7.39
CA GLN A 3 -6.91 5.57 6.19
C GLN A 3 -5.73 6.47 6.56
N ALA A 4 -4.52 5.95 6.45
CA ALA A 4 -3.33 6.75 6.67
C ALA A 4 -3.32 7.92 5.68
N THR A 5 -3.29 9.14 6.19
CA THR A 5 -3.18 10.34 5.36
C THR A 5 -1.70 10.59 5.12
N PHE A 6 -1.21 10.20 3.94
CA PHE A 6 0.22 10.33 3.60
C PHE A 6 0.61 11.77 3.27
N ILE A 7 -0.32 12.57 2.76
CA ILE A 7 -0.09 13.97 2.41
C ILE A 7 -1.08 14.84 3.16
N SER A 8 -0.55 15.72 3.99
CA SER A 8 -1.33 16.73 4.72
C SER A 8 -1.60 17.95 3.85
N LYS A 9 -2.55 18.79 4.29
CA LYS A 9 -2.79 20.11 3.69
C LYS A 9 -1.51 20.95 3.66
N ASP A 10 -0.76 20.97 4.76
CA ASP A 10 0.51 21.69 4.86
C ASP A 10 1.57 21.16 3.90
N GLY A 11 1.60 19.84 3.67
CA GLY A 11 2.47 19.23 2.68
C GLY A 11 2.19 19.72 1.25
N ILE A 12 0.91 19.84 0.90
CA ILE A 12 0.48 20.40 -0.40
C ILE A 12 0.85 21.87 -0.50
N GLU A 13 0.57 22.67 0.54
CA GLU A 13 0.92 24.09 0.57
C GLU A 13 2.44 24.30 0.42
N ASN A 14 3.26 23.53 1.14
CA ASN A 14 4.71 23.56 1.03
C ASN A 14 5.20 23.20 -0.37
N MET A 15 4.57 22.21 -1.01
CA MET A 15 4.89 21.83 -2.38
C MET A 15 4.60 22.98 -3.35
N LEU A 16 3.43 23.62 -3.25
CA LEU A 16 3.05 24.76 -4.08
C LEU A 16 3.98 25.95 -3.86
N GLN A 17 4.41 26.21 -2.63
CA GLN A 17 5.39 27.27 -2.32
C GLN A 17 6.76 26.95 -2.93
N LYS A 18 7.26 25.73 -2.77
CA LYS A 18 8.54 25.27 -3.34
C LYS A 18 8.61 25.52 -4.86
N TYR A 19 7.52 25.24 -5.56
CA TYR A 19 7.45 25.43 -7.03
C TYR A 19 6.92 26.80 -7.45
N ARG A 20 6.72 27.73 -6.51
CA ARG A 20 6.20 29.10 -6.76
C ARG A 20 4.82 29.10 -7.43
N LEU A 21 3.99 28.13 -7.11
CA LEU A 21 2.63 27.97 -7.65
C LEU A 21 1.54 28.26 -6.61
N HIS A 22 1.91 28.70 -5.41
CA HIS A 22 0.95 29.03 -4.35
C HIS A 22 0.06 30.19 -4.79
N PRO A 23 -1.28 30.01 -4.84
CA PRO A 23 -2.17 30.97 -5.49
C PRO A 23 -2.45 32.25 -4.67
N VAL A 24 -2.25 32.20 -3.35
CA VAL A 24 -2.56 33.33 -2.46
C VAL A 24 -1.63 34.48 -2.74
N GLY A 25 -2.24 35.69 -3.00
CA GLY A 25 -1.50 36.91 -3.29
C GLY A 25 -1.03 37.03 -4.75
N GLN A 26 -1.37 36.07 -5.61
CA GLN A 26 -1.03 36.10 -7.03
C GLN A 26 -2.18 36.72 -7.86
N PRO A 27 -1.86 37.49 -8.93
CA PRO A 27 -2.86 37.90 -9.89
C PRO A 27 -3.56 36.72 -10.52
N MET A 28 -4.89 36.77 -10.65
CA MET A 28 -5.70 35.64 -11.16
C MET A 28 -5.28 35.14 -12.56
N ASN A 29 -4.85 36.07 -13.41
CA ASN A 29 -4.38 35.75 -14.77
C ASN A 29 -3.03 35.03 -14.80
N THR A 30 -2.30 34.95 -13.68
CA THR A 30 -1.03 34.24 -13.55
C THR A 30 -1.22 32.84 -12.94
N ILE A 31 -2.37 32.54 -12.35
CA ILE A 31 -2.66 31.25 -11.75
C ILE A 31 -3.03 30.26 -12.85
N SER A 32 -2.24 29.19 -12.95
CA SER A 32 -2.48 28.10 -13.88
C SER A 32 -2.95 26.84 -13.14
N PRO A 33 -4.25 26.49 -13.21
CA PRO A 33 -4.76 25.25 -12.62
C PRO A 33 -4.00 24.03 -13.12
N PHE A 34 -3.71 23.95 -14.41
CA PHE A 34 -2.97 22.86 -15.02
C PHE A 34 -1.59 22.64 -14.39
N LYS A 35 -0.81 23.74 -14.19
CA LYS A 35 0.50 23.63 -13.54
C LYS A 35 0.41 23.18 -12.10
N ILE A 36 -0.61 23.63 -11.37
CA ILE A 36 -0.88 23.23 -9.99
C ILE A 36 -1.19 21.75 -9.94
N GLU A 37 -2.13 21.27 -10.75
CA GLU A 37 -2.51 19.86 -10.84
C GLU A 37 -1.30 18.97 -11.17
N HIS A 38 -0.57 19.30 -12.23
CA HIS A 38 0.57 18.52 -12.68
C HIS A 38 1.70 18.47 -11.63
N THR A 39 1.95 19.59 -10.93
CA THR A 39 2.95 19.63 -9.87
C THR A 39 2.55 18.77 -8.69
N ILE A 40 1.29 18.81 -8.28
CA ILE A 40 0.79 17.99 -7.17
C ILE A 40 0.79 16.51 -7.56
N GLU A 41 0.37 16.17 -8.78
CA GLU A 41 0.37 14.80 -9.31
C GLU A 41 1.78 14.21 -9.53
N SER A 42 2.83 15.03 -9.46
CA SER A 42 4.22 14.54 -9.48
C SER A 42 4.62 13.80 -8.19
N ASP A 43 3.87 13.97 -7.11
CA ASP A 43 4.04 13.17 -5.90
C ASP A 43 3.46 11.76 -6.11
N SER A 44 4.26 10.73 -5.82
CA SER A 44 3.89 9.34 -6.08
C SER A 44 2.67 8.86 -5.26
N PHE A 45 2.35 9.52 -4.14
CA PHE A 45 1.16 9.23 -3.32
C PHE A 45 -0.11 9.90 -3.81
N ILE A 46 -0.03 10.75 -4.82
CA ILE A 46 -1.20 11.42 -5.38
C ILE A 46 -1.68 10.69 -6.64
N CYS A 47 -2.93 10.25 -6.60
CA CYS A 47 -3.58 9.65 -7.75
C CYS A 47 -4.06 10.71 -8.73
N ARG A 48 -4.66 11.78 -8.21
CA ARG A 48 -5.24 12.86 -9.01
C ARG A 48 -5.34 14.16 -8.21
N ALA A 49 -5.11 15.28 -8.88
CA ALA A 49 -5.40 16.60 -8.39
C ALA A 49 -6.34 17.33 -9.36
N ILE A 50 -7.32 18.07 -8.84
CA ILE A 50 -8.25 18.89 -9.61
C ILE A 50 -8.23 20.28 -9.02
N CYS A 51 -7.79 21.26 -9.82
CA CYS A 51 -7.74 22.66 -9.45
C CYS A 51 -8.79 23.44 -10.23
N SER A 52 -9.62 24.19 -9.54
CA SER A 52 -10.62 25.07 -10.15
C SER A 52 -10.60 26.45 -9.54
N ILE A 53 -10.88 27.45 -10.38
CA ILE A 53 -11.03 28.85 -9.96
C ILE A 53 -12.52 29.18 -9.96
N THR A 54 -13.05 29.57 -8.81
CA THR A 54 -14.46 29.92 -8.67
C THR A 54 -14.71 31.40 -8.97
N PRO A 55 -15.97 31.81 -9.28
CA PRO A 55 -16.30 33.19 -9.58
C PRO A 55 -15.94 34.22 -8.48
N GLY A 56 -15.72 33.81 -7.25
CA GLY A 56 -15.27 34.66 -6.14
C GLY A 56 -13.75 34.78 -6.00
N CYS A 57 -12.97 34.50 -7.06
CA CYS A 57 -11.50 34.52 -7.02
C CYS A 57 -10.91 33.58 -5.97
N ARG A 58 -11.56 32.44 -5.73
CA ARG A 58 -11.07 31.41 -4.83
C ARG A 58 -10.53 30.24 -5.65
N VAL A 59 -9.35 29.76 -5.29
CA VAL A 59 -8.79 28.53 -5.83
C VAL A 59 -9.25 27.37 -4.96
N ARG A 60 -9.90 26.40 -5.58
CA ARG A 60 -10.31 25.14 -4.95
C ARG A 60 -9.44 24.01 -5.51
N LEU A 61 -8.82 23.28 -4.62
CA LEU A 61 -8.01 22.12 -4.94
C LEU A 61 -8.61 20.88 -4.30
N ALA A 62 -8.93 19.88 -5.11
CA ALA A 62 -9.33 18.55 -4.67
C ALA A 62 -8.21 17.55 -5.00
N VAL A 63 -7.77 16.79 -4.00
CA VAL A 63 -6.67 15.84 -4.14
C VAL A 63 -7.14 14.45 -3.75
N ILE A 64 -6.90 13.48 -4.63
CA ILE A 64 -7.17 12.07 -4.39
C ILE A 64 -5.82 11.38 -4.17
N GLN A 65 -5.65 10.82 -2.98
CA GLN A 65 -4.43 10.08 -2.62
C GLN A 65 -4.52 8.63 -3.10
N ARG A 66 -3.34 8.06 -3.41
CA ARG A 66 -3.20 6.61 -3.60
C ARG A 66 -3.24 5.94 -2.24
N ILE A 67 -3.78 4.75 -2.22
CA ILE A 67 -3.87 3.93 -1.01
C ILE A 67 -2.93 2.75 -1.19
N PRO A 68 -1.83 2.68 -0.43
CA PRO A 68 -0.90 1.57 -0.51
C PRO A 68 -1.52 0.28 0.04
N LEU A 69 -1.15 -0.85 -0.56
CA LEU A 69 -1.53 -2.19 -0.14
C LEU A 69 -0.42 -2.87 0.66
N LEU A 70 0.80 -2.78 0.18
CA LEU A 70 1.98 -3.49 0.68
C LEU A 70 3.20 -2.58 0.60
N ARG A 71 4.16 -2.78 1.52
CA ARG A 71 5.51 -2.22 1.41
C ARG A 71 6.47 -3.29 0.92
N VAL A 72 7.19 -3.03 -0.13
CA VAL A 72 8.21 -3.93 -0.68
C VAL A 72 9.58 -3.46 -0.25
N MET A 73 10.31 -4.31 0.45
CA MET A 73 11.71 -4.14 0.84
C MET A 73 12.50 -5.33 0.27
N ALA A 74 12.86 -5.22 -1.00
CA ALA A 74 13.48 -6.32 -1.74
C ALA A 74 14.96 -6.50 -1.42
N ASP A 75 15.50 -7.70 -1.69
CA ASP A 75 16.91 -8.04 -1.44
C ASP A 75 17.90 -7.18 -2.25
N ASP A 76 17.48 -6.58 -3.35
CA ASP A 76 18.27 -5.65 -4.17
C ASP A 76 18.36 -4.23 -3.59
N GLY A 77 17.74 -3.98 -2.44
CA GLY A 77 17.73 -2.70 -1.75
C GLY A 77 16.59 -1.77 -2.14
N GLU A 78 15.69 -2.20 -3.04
CA GLU A 78 14.49 -1.45 -3.41
C GLU A 78 13.50 -1.37 -2.22
N ASP A 79 13.02 -0.16 -1.91
CA ASP A 79 12.04 0.12 -0.85
C ASP A 79 10.93 1.03 -1.39
N TYR A 80 9.72 0.48 -1.52
CA TYR A 80 8.58 1.17 -2.09
C TYR A 80 7.25 0.57 -1.65
N TYR A 81 6.17 1.36 -1.77
CA TYR A 81 4.81 0.86 -1.65
C TYR A 81 4.22 0.52 -3.01
N ILE A 82 3.23 -0.36 -3.04
CA ILE A 82 2.37 -0.62 -4.20
C ILE A 82 0.91 -0.39 -3.84
N ASP A 83 0.15 0.21 -4.78
CA ASP A 83 -1.28 0.43 -4.66
C ASP A 83 -2.12 -0.66 -5.36
N GLU A 84 -3.45 -0.51 -5.34
CA GLU A 84 -4.39 -1.44 -6.01
C GLU A 84 -4.23 -1.46 -7.54
N ALA A 85 -3.69 -0.42 -8.15
CA ALA A 85 -3.37 -0.42 -9.57
C ALA A 85 -2.02 -1.12 -9.86
N GLY A 86 -1.24 -1.41 -8.82
CA GLY A 86 0.14 -1.91 -8.92
C GLY A 86 1.15 -0.78 -9.21
N THR A 87 0.76 0.46 -8.92
CA THR A 87 1.64 1.61 -9.06
C THR A 87 2.64 1.62 -7.90
N ARG A 88 3.89 1.82 -8.23
CA ARG A 88 4.97 2.00 -7.26
C ARG A 88 4.91 3.42 -6.68
N MET A 89 5.06 3.52 -5.36
CA MET A 89 5.15 4.78 -4.63
C MET A 89 6.39 4.76 -3.75
N GLU A 90 7.11 5.88 -3.67
CA GLU A 90 8.32 5.97 -2.86
C GLU A 90 8.01 5.85 -1.37
N ALA A 91 8.78 5.02 -0.64
CA ALA A 91 8.54 4.79 0.79
C ALA A 91 9.20 5.86 1.68
N ILE A 92 10.13 6.65 1.17
CA ILE A 92 10.92 7.60 1.96
C ILE A 92 10.01 8.65 2.62
N GLY A 93 10.09 8.74 3.95
CA GLY A 93 9.33 9.72 4.74
C GLY A 93 7.89 9.32 5.05
N TYR A 94 7.49 8.10 4.69
CA TYR A 94 6.14 7.59 4.93
C TYR A 94 6.18 6.29 5.71
N GLU A 95 5.28 6.17 6.69
CA GLU A 95 5.07 4.93 7.45
C GLU A 95 3.60 4.55 7.40
N ALA A 96 3.33 3.28 7.18
CA ALA A 96 2.00 2.71 7.20
C ALA A 96 2.04 1.31 7.82
N ASP A 97 1.03 0.98 8.61
CA ASP A 97 0.84 -0.36 9.15
C ASP A 97 0.26 -1.28 8.05
N LEU A 98 1.17 -1.81 7.24
CA LEU A 98 0.88 -2.66 6.09
C LEU A 98 1.79 -3.89 6.11
N PRO A 99 1.39 -4.99 5.50
CA PRO A 99 2.27 -6.13 5.32
C PRO A 99 3.55 -5.74 4.58
N VAL A 100 4.70 -6.15 5.13
CA VAL A 100 6.01 -5.91 4.52
C VAL A 100 6.39 -7.12 3.68
N VAL A 101 6.76 -6.87 2.43
CA VAL A 101 7.25 -7.91 1.50
C VAL A 101 8.76 -7.85 1.46
N THR A 102 9.42 -8.97 1.70
CA THR A 102 10.89 -9.11 1.64
C THR A 102 11.28 -10.22 0.68
N GLY A 103 12.57 -10.31 0.37
CA GLY A 103 13.13 -11.37 -0.46
C GLY A 103 13.29 -10.97 -1.93
N THR A 104 13.25 -11.96 -2.82
CA THR A 104 13.53 -11.75 -4.25
C THR A 104 12.29 -11.27 -4.99
N VAL A 105 12.14 -9.94 -5.11
CA VAL A 105 10.96 -9.32 -5.71
C VAL A 105 11.32 -8.63 -7.02
N THR A 106 10.73 -9.08 -8.13
CA THR A 106 10.81 -8.36 -9.40
C THR A 106 9.64 -7.41 -9.57
N PRO A 107 9.77 -6.29 -10.33
CA PRO A 107 8.67 -5.38 -10.60
C PRO A 107 7.43 -6.04 -11.22
N ALA A 108 7.65 -7.05 -12.08
CA ALA A 108 6.56 -7.80 -12.69
C ALA A 108 5.82 -8.69 -11.68
N PHE A 109 6.55 -9.32 -10.75
CA PHE A 109 5.97 -10.11 -9.67
C PHE A 109 5.14 -9.24 -8.72
N ALA A 110 5.68 -8.08 -8.33
CA ALA A 110 4.99 -7.12 -7.50
C ALA A 110 3.65 -6.67 -8.13
N ARG A 111 3.67 -6.23 -9.38
CA ARG A 111 2.48 -5.75 -10.09
C ARG A 111 1.40 -6.81 -10.32
N LYS A 112 1.76 -8.08 -10.48
CA LYS A 112 0.80 -9.14 -10.79
C LYS A 112 0.43 -9.94 -9.56
N LYS A 113 1.42 -10.54 -8.91
CA LYS A 113 1.21 -11.53 -7.86
C LYS A 113 1.01 -10.88 -6.49
N LEU A 114 1.93 -10.01 -6.07
CA LEU A 114 1.81 -9.34 -4.77
C LEU A 114 0.61 -8.42 -4.70
N LYS A 115 0.32 -7.68 -5.79
CA LYS A 115 -0.90 -6.87 -5.87
C LYS A 115 -2.16 -7.71 -5.63
N ALA A 116 -2.29 -8.86 -6.29
CA ALA A 116 -3.45 -9.73 -6.13
C ALA A 116 -3.60 -10.24 -4.68
N LEU A 117 -2.47 -10.62 -4.05
CA LEU A 117 -2.45 -11.02 -2.65
C LEU A 117 -2.82 -9.85 -1.72
N GLY A 118 -2.23 -8.68 -1.93
CA GLY A 118 -2.52 -7.48 -1.13
C GLY A 118 -3.98 -7.03 -1.21
N ILE A 119 -4.58 -7.06 -2.40
CA ILE A 119 -6.01 -6.77 -2.60
C ILE A 119 -6.87 -7.78 -1.82
N PHE A 120 -6.53 -9.07 -1.89
CA PHE A 120 -7.27 -10.10 -1.15
C PHE A 120 -7.20 -9.84 0.36
N LEU A 121 -6.00 -9.64 0.90
CA LEU A 121 -5.80 -9.42 2.34
C LEU A 121 -6.58 -8.20 2.83
N ARG A 122 -6.53 -7.10 2.11
CA ARG A 122 -7.20 -5.86 2.48
C ARG A 122 -8.73 -5.96 2.45
N ASN A 123 -9.29 -6.71 1.49
CA ASN A 123 -10.74 -6.84 1.32
C ASN A 123 -11.38 -7.90 2.22
N ASP A 124 -10.57 -8.70 2.91
CA ASP A 124 -11.05 -9.71 3.83
C ASP A 124 -10.95 -9.21 5.28
N THR A 125 -12.10 -9.11 5.96
CA THR A 125 -12.19 -8.55 7.32
C THR A 125 -11.43 -9.37 8.37
N PHE A 126 -11.21 -10.65 8.13
CA PHE A 126 -10.43 -11.50 9.03
C PHE A 126 -8.92 -11.36 8.76
N TRP A 127 -8.53 -11.34 7.49
CA TRP A 127 -7.11 -11.31 7.11
C TRP A 127 -6.50 -9.92 7.09
N ASP A 128 -7.33 -8.87 7.07
CA ASP A 128 -6.87 -7.49 7.15
C ASP A 128 -6.11 -7.26 8.47
N GLY A 129 -4.82 -6.98 8.36
CA GLY A 129 -3.92 -6.81 9.50
C GLY A 129 -3.42 -8.09 10.18
N GLN A 130 -3.76 -9.31 9.70
CA GLN A 130 -3.24 -10.56 10.26
C GLN A 130 -1.88 -10.95 9.71
N VAL A 131 -1.59 -10.60 8.47
CA VAL A 131 -0.29 -10.87 7.84
C VAL A 131 0.65 -9.71 8.15
N GLU A 132 1.77 -10.00 8.80
CA GLU A 132 2.80 -9.03 9.13
C GLU A 132 3.85 -8.92 8.02
N GLN A 133 4.30 -10.09 7.53
CA GLN A 133 5.34 -10.14 6.50
C GLN A 133 5.05 -11.21 5.46
N ILE A 134 5.45 -10.94 4.22
CA ILE A 134 5.43 -11.86 3.08
C ILE A 134 6.87 -12.02 2.62
N VAL A 135 7.42 -13.23 2.72
CA VAL A 135 8.79 -13.53 2.28
C VAL A 135 8.75 -14.20 0.91
N VAL A 136 9.30 -13.55 -0.10
CA VAL A 136 9.35 -14.06 -1.48
C VAL A 136 10.63 -14.82 -1.71
N LYS A 137 10.50 -16.10 -2.05
CA LYS A 137 11.63 -16.98 -2.36
C LYS A 137 12.09 -16.80 -3.81
N PRO A 138 13.34 -17.15 -4.15
CA PRO A 138 13.84 -17.07 -5.53
C PRO A 138 13.03 -17.85 -6.58
N ASN A 139 12.33 -18.92 -6.15
CA ASN A 139 11.47 -19.73 -7.02
C ASN A 139 10.05 -19.14 -7.22
N GLY A 140 9.77 -17.96 -6.62
CA GLY A 140 8.48 -17.28 -6.68
C GLY A 140 7.41 -17.81 -5.71
N GLU A 141 7.78 -18.73 -4.83
CA GLU A 141 6.93 -19.11 -3.70
C GLU A 141 7.02 -18.09 -2.58
N VAL A 142 5.99 -18.04 -1.73
CA VAL A 142 5.96 -17.12 -0.60
C VAL A 142 5.66 -17.84 0.70
N ASP A 143 6.28 -17.34 1.76
CA ASP A 143 5.92 -17.67 3.14
C ASP A 143 5.24 -16.44 3.77
N LEU A 144 4.22 -16.67 4.59
CA LEU A 144 3.55 -15.61 5.35
C LEU A 144 3.96 -15.73 6.82
N ILE A 145 4.34 -14.60 7.40
CA ILE A 145 4.54 -14.43 8.82
C ILE A 145 3.33 -13.72 9.38
N MET A 146 2.69 -14.34 10.35
CA MET A 146 1.44 -13.86 10.90
C MET A 146 1.68 -13.05 12.19
N ARG A 147 0.80 -12.09 12.48
CA ARG A 147 0.89 -11.28 13.72
C ARG A 147 0.59 -12.09 14.97
N ILE A 148 -0.19 -13.15 14.85
CA ILE A 148 -0.57 -14.03 15.96
C ILE A 148 0.07 -15.39 15.77
N GLY A 149 0.78 -15.86 16.80
CA GLY A 149 1.50 -17.14 16.81
C GLY A 149 2.91 -17.01 16.21
N ASP A 150 3.77 -17.96 16.54
CA ASP A 150 5.17 -17.99 16.10
C ASP A 150 5.37 -18.95 14.91
N HIS A 151 4.32 -19.16 14.11
CA HIS A 151 4.36 -20.10 13.00
C HIS A 151 4.52 -19.41 11.66
N ILE A 152 5.21 -20.08 10.75
CA ILE A 152 5.35 -19.68 9.37
C ILE A 152 4.29 -20.40 8.53
N VAL A 153 3.56 -19.67 7.70
CA VAL A 153 2.63 -20.25 6.74
C VAL A 153 3.32 -20.38 5.38
N HIS A 154 3.63 -21.60 4.97
CA HIS A 154 4.15 -21.91 3.64
C HIS A 154 2.99 -21.82 2.63
N PHE A 155 2.81 -20.64 2.07
CA PHE A 155 1.73 -20.39 1.13
C PHE A 155 2.04 -20.93 -0.28
N GLY A 156 3.33 -21.11 -0.60
CA GLY A 156 3.77 -21.53 -1.91
C GLY A 156 3.52 -20.47 -2.99
N ARG A 157 3.15 -20.88 -4.20
CA ARG A 157 2.87 -19.94 -5.28
C ARG A 157 1.62 -19.12 -4.99
N ILE A 158 1.62 -17.84 -5.37
CA ILE A 158 0.45 -16.96 -5.26
C ILE A 158 -0.56 -17.31 -6.35
N GLU A 159 -1.30 -18.37 -6.09
CA GLU A 159 -2.35 -18.96 -6.93
C GLU A 159 -3.44 -19.52 -6.02
N ASN A 160 -4.68 -19.55 -6.51
CA ASN A 160 -5.83 -20.06 -5.74
C ASN A 160 -5.97 -19.39 -4.35
N ILE A 161 -5.66 -18.10 -4.26
CA ILE A 161 -5.60 -17.34 -3.01
C ILE A 161 -6.82 -17.59 -2.11
N PRO A 162 -8.09 -17.47 -2.59
CA PRO A 162 -9.26 -17.67 -1.73
C PRO A 162 -9.36 -19.09 -1.14
N ILE A 163 -8.91 -20.10 -1.90
CA ILE A 163 -8.97 -21.50 -1.46
C ILE A 163 -7.96 -21.73 -0.34
N LYS A 164 -6.74 -21.29 -0.53
CA LYS A 164 -5.67 -21.43 0.47
C LYS A 164 -5.99 -20.70 1.77
N PHE A 165 -6.49 -19.48 1.69
CA PHE A 165 -6.91 -18.74 2.88
C PHE A 165 -8.14 -19.34 3.56
N ARG A 166 -9.03 -20.00 2.81
CA ARG A 166 -10.14 -20.75 3.41
C ARG A 166 -9.64 -21.96 4.21
N HIS A 167 -8.65 -22.69 3.70
CA HIS A 167 -8.03 -23.80 4.44
C HIS A 167 -7.32 -23.28 5.70
N LEU A 168 -6.57 -22.19 5.58
CA LEU A 168 -5.90 -21.58 6.72
C LEU A 168 -6.90 -21.06 7.76
N TYR A 169 -8.02 -20.47 7.32
CA TYR A 169 -9.09 -20.03 8.20
C TYR A 169 -9.69 -21.19 9.00
N ALA A 170 -10.03 -22.29 8.32
CA ALA A 170 -10.54 -23.49 9.00
C ALA A 170 -9.52 -24.03 10.01
N PHE A 171 -8.23 -24.04 9.69
CA PHE A 171 -7.19 -24.42 10.63
C PHE A 171 -7.15 -23.50 11.85
N TYR A 172 -7.27 -22.19 11.67
CA TYR A 172 -7.26 -21.21 12.76
C TYR A 172 -8.51 -21.29 13.64
N THR A 173 -9.68 -21.55 13.07
CA THR A 173 -10.94 -21.60 13.82
C THR A 173 -11.22 -22.95 14.47
N ASP A 174 -10.82 -24.04 13.83
CA ASP A 174 -11.23 -25.39 14.26
C ASP A 174 -10.13 -26.13 15.02
N ILE A 175 -8.85 -25.85 14.72
CA ILE A 175 -7.71 -26.59 15.25
C ILE A 175 -6.96 -25.78 16.32
N MET A 176 -6.53 -24.56 15.99
CA MET A 176 -5.70 -23.74 16.87
C MET A 176 -6.31 -23.47 18.25
N PRO A 177 -7.63 -23.23 18.42
CA PRO A 177 -8.23 -23.05 19.74
C PRO A 177 -8.16 -24.32 20.62
N LYS A 178 -8.08 -25.50 20.01
CA LYS A 178 -8.03 -26.79 20.73
C LYS A 178 -6.62 -27.19 21.13
N VAL A 179 -5.63 -26.83 20.34
CA VAL A 179 -4.25 -27.30 20.52
C VAL A 179 -3.26 -26.22 20.98
N GLY A 180 -3.66 -24.95 20.89
CA GLY A 180 -2.84 -23.78 21.22
C GLY A 180 -2.08 -23.21 20.02
N TRP A 181 -1.92 -21.90 20.03
CA TRP A 181 -1.32 -21.12 18.94
C TRP A 181 0.20 -21.33 18.77
N TYR A 182 0.86 -21.89 19.76
CA TYR A 182 2.32 -22.12 19.76
C TYR A 182 2.71 -23.59 19.53
N LYS A 183 1.73 -24.45 19.19
CA LYS A 183 1.99 -25.88 19.01
C LYS A 183 2.68 -26.18 17.67
N TYR A 184 2.37 -25.42 16.64
CA TYR A 184 2.90 -25.61 15.30
C TYR A 184 3.87 -24.47 14.97
N SER A 185 5.05 -24.80 14.44
CA SER A 185 6.02 -23.85 13.91
C SER A 185 5.83 -23.55 12.44
N GLU A 186 5.17 -24.45 11.71
CA GLU A 186 4.97 -24.37 10.27
C GLU A 186 3.59 -24.90 9.88
N ILE A 187 2.96 -24.25 8.92
CA ILE A 187 1.66 -24.63 8.34
C ILE A 187 1.78 -24.57 6.81
N ASN A 188 1.38 -25.64 6.12
CA ASN A 188 1.32 -25.68 4.66
C ASN A 188 -0.13 -25.55 4.17
N VAL A 189 -0.37 -24.70 3.16
CA VAL A 189 -1.68 -24.44 2.57
C VAL A 189 -1.69 -24.53 1.04
#